data_120b348505b1586abeeb5acba2344513
#
_entry.id   120b348505b1586abeeb5acba2344513
#
_cell.length_a   1.000
_cell.length_b   1.000
_cell.length_c   1.000
_cell.angle_alpha   90.00
_cell.angle_beta   90.00
_cell.angle_gamma   90.00
#
_symmetry.space_group_name_H-M   'P 1'
#
loop_
_entity.id
_entity.type
_entity.pdbx_description
1 polymer ?
#
loop_
_entity_poly.entity_id
_entity_poly.type
_entity_poly.pdbx_seq_one_letter_code
_entity_poly.pdbx_strand_id
1 'polypeptide(L)'
;LGYIILKLNSMEKIRILGRHNLQLKGKVKISGAKNSVLPTIAASLLTEEKIQLKNVPLVKDVFTILTLMQELGAEYELDNDSLSIQVKRIRSEEASYELVRAMRASILVLGPLLARHGKAVVSLPGGCAIGSRPTDLHIHGLEKLGASVNLEHGYIKAEAKSLEGTIIEFEKKTVGGTENLVMTASLSHGETILKNCSLEPEVSDLCELLLKMGAKIEGIGEETIRIIGVKELGGASHNIIPDRIEASTFLIAGALTEGDIVLTHIKADHFDTIVEKLKFSGAKIDKLDDNSLRVIGSQEIKAQDITTSSYPGFPTDIQAPFTTLMTQAEGTSIITETIFDRRFSHVNELLRLGANIEILGDKAIVKGKSLLSGAEIIATDLRAAAALVLAGLVASGETVISGAGHLDRGYEKFEEKLNSLGADIKRLEE
;
A
#
# COMPACT_ATOMS: atom_id res chain seq x y z
N LEU A 1 -6.03 18.53 -15.98
CA LEU A 1 -5.52 18.35 -14.59
C LEU A 1 -6.43 19.02 -13.56
N GLY A 2 -6.92 20.25 -13.73
CA GLY A 2 -7.85 20.92 -12.81
C GLY A 2 -9.19 20.22 -12.61
N TYR A 3 -9.65 19.44 -13.59
CA TYR A 3 -10.92 18.68 -13.52
C TYR A 3 -10.84 17.41 -12.68
N ILE A 4 -9.64 16.81 -12.56
CA ILE A 4 -9.39 15.60 -11.76
C ILE A 4 -9.29 15.95 -10.27
N ILE A 5 -8.72 17.10 -9.93
CA ILE A 5 -8.55 17.57 -8.53
C ILE A 5 -9.89 18.00 -7.92
N LEU A 6 -10.81 18.56 -8.71
CA LEU A 6 -12.15 19.01 -8.24
C LEU A 6 -13.13 17.84 -7.94
N LYS A 7 -12.93 16.64 -8.52
CA LYS A 7 -13.69 15.43 -8.14
C LYS A 7 -13.23 14.78 -6.82
N LEU A 8 -12.23 15.34 -6.14
CA LEU A 8 -11.66 14.78 -4.90
C LEU A 8 -12.59 14.85 -3.67
N ASN A 9 -13.69 15.59 -3.74
CA ASN A 9 -14.60 15.86 -2.62
C ASN A 9 -16.04 15.32 -2.79
N SER A 10 -16.38 14.65 -3.89
CA SER A 10 -17.68 13.96 -3.98
C SER A 10 -17.66 12.70 -3.11
N MET A 11 -18.68 12.50 -2.28
CA MET A 11 -18.91 11.21 -1.62
C MET A 11 -19.34 10.19 -2.67
N GLU A 12 -18.36 9.76 -3.51
CA GLU A 12 -18.63 8.74 -4.51
C GLU A 12 -19.21 7.51 -3.82
N LYS A 13 -20.31 7.00 -4.37
CA LYS A 13 -20.98 5.81 -3.86
C LYS A 13 -20.78 4.64 -4.81
N ILE A 14 -20.66 3.46 -4.27
CA ILE A 14 -20.72 2.20 -5.02
C ILE A 14 -21.97 1.44 -4.57
N ARG A 15 -22.73 0.98 -5.55
CA ARG A 15 -23.85 0.06 -5.36
C ARG A 15 -23.41 -1.35 -5.77
N ILE A 16 -23.68 -2.32 -4.91
CA ILE A 16 -23.38 -3.74 -5.14
C ILE A 16 -24.70 -4.52 -4.99
N LEU A 17 -25.04 -5.31 -6.00
CA LEU A 17 -26.11 -6.28 -5.91
C LEU A 17 -25.52 -7.65 -5.55
N GLY A 18 -25.47 -7.91 -4.25
CA GLY A 18 -24.89 -9.13 -3.70
C GLY A 18 -25.87 -10.30 -3.63
N ARG A 19 -25.34 -11.51 -3.50
CA ARG A 19 -26.10 -12.77 -3.30
C ARG A 19 -25.20 -13.83 -2.69
N HIS A 20 -25.76 -14.61 -1.77
CA HIS A 20 -25.02 -15.65 -1.02
C HIS A 20 -24.36 -16.74 -1.89
N ASN A 21 -24.86 -16.97 -3.09
CA ASN A 21 -24.35 -17.99 -4.01
C ASN A 21 -23.62 -17.37 -5.22
N LEU A 22 -23.11 -16.15 -5.07
CA LEU A 22 -22.28 -15.54 -6.11
C LEU A 22 -21.00 -16.36 -6.27
N GLN A 23 -20.68 -16.72 -7.50
CA GLN A 23 -19.43 -17.36 -7.87
C GLN A 23 -18.67 -16.46 -8.85
N LEU A 24 -17.58 -15.86 -8.40
CA LEU A 24 -16.69 -15.11 -9.29
C LEU A 24 -15.86 -16.08 -10.13
N LYS A 25 -15.80 -15.88 -11.45
CA LYS A 25 -15.07 -16.78 -12.38
C LYS A 25 -14.35 -16.00 -13.46
N GLY A 26 -13.12 -16.43 -13.77
CA GLY A 26 -12.38 -15.86 -14.88
C GLY A 26 -10.92 -15.55 -14.57
N LYS A 27 -10.37 -14.62 -15.33
CA LYS A 27 -9.00 -14.14 -15.18
C LYS A 27 -8.98 -12.66 -14.78
N VAL A 28 -8.06 -12.31 -13.87
CA VAL A 28 -7.78 -10.93 -13.52
C VAL A 28 -6.29 -10.64 -13.61
N LYS A 29 -5.93 -9.54 -14.28
CA LYS A 29 -4.57 -9.01 -14.31
C LYS A 29 -4.35 -8.12 -13.10
N ILE A 30 -3.31 -8.39 -12.33
CA ILE A 30 -2.92 -7.57 -11.18
C ILE A 30 -2.10 -6.37 -11.67
N SER A 31 -2.39 -5.21 -11.13
CA SER A 31 -1.70 -3.95 -11.42
C SER A 31 -0.36 -3.86 -10.72
N GLY A 32 0.44 -2.86 -11.07
CA GLY A 32 1.66 -2.54 -10.36
C GLY A 32 1.41 -2.16 -8.89
N ALA A 33 2.38 -2.42 -8.02
CA ALA A 33 2.25 -2.18 -6.59
C ALA A 33 2.25 -0.68 -6.26
N LYS A 34 1.14 -0.20 -5.72
CA LYS A 34 1.04 1.18 -5.22
C LYS A 34 2.16 1.50 -4.22
N ASN A 35 2.40 0.61 -3.27
CA ASN A 35 3.39 0.83 -2.21
C ASN A 35 4.84 0.77 -2.73
N SER A 36 5.08 0.24 -3.93
CA SER A 36 6.37 0.27 -4.61
C SER A 36 6.55 1.51 -5.49
N VAL A 37 5.53 1.88 -6.26
CA VAL A 37 5.65 3.00 -7.19
C VAL A 37 5.83 4.35 -6.49
N LEU A 38 5.27 4.54 -5.29
CA LEU A 38 5.39 5.82 -4.58
C LEU A 38 6.84 6.12 -4.17
N PRO A 39 7.60 5.23 -3.50
CA PRO A 39 9.00 5.46 -3.21
C PRO A 39 9.87 5.54 -4.47
N THR A 40 9.57 4.77 -5.54
CA THR A 40 10.34 4.85 -6.80
C THR A 40 10.12 6.18 -7.54
N ILE A 41 8.93 6.79 -7.47
CA ILE A 41 8.70 8.16 -7.94
C ILE A 41 9.50 9.16 -7.10
N ALA A 42 9.48 9.04 -5.77
CA ALA A 42 10.26 9.92 -4.88
C ALA A 42 11.77 9.81 -5.13
N ALA A 43 12.28 8.61 -5.47
CA ALA A 43 13.69 8.40 -5.80
C ALA A 43 14.16 9.20 -7.03
N SER A 44 13.27 9.64 -7.92
CA SER A 44 13.64 10.51 -9.05
C SER A 44 14.18 11.87 -8.62
N LEU A 45 13.92 12.31 -7.38
CA LEU A 45 14.55 13.50 -6.80
C LEU A 45 16.07 13.37 -6.64
N LEU A 46 16.61 12.15 -6.58
CA LEU A 46 18.03 11.89 -6.35
C LEU A 46 18.92 12.14 -7.59
N THR A 47 18.34 12.35 -8.77
CA THR A 47 19.08 12.52 -10.03
C THR A 47 18.51 13.63 -10.89
N GLU A 48 19.35 14.18 -11.79
CA GLU A 48 18.91 15.10 -12.86
C GLU A 48 18.47 14.36 -14.13
N GLU A 49 18.82 13.10 -14.22
CA GLU A 49 18.52 12.28 -15.37
C GLU A 49 17.10 11.73 -15.34
N LYS A 50 16.67 11.22 -16.48
CA LYS A 50 15.33 10.69 -16.68
C LYS A 50 15.19 9.29 -16.08
N ILE A 51 14.14 9.09 -15.30
CA ILE A 51 13.70 7.77 -14.81
C ILE A 51 12.48 7.33 -15.61
N GLN A 52 12.49 6.06 -16.06
CA GLN A 52 11.38 5.44 -16.75
C GLN A 52 10.82 4.30 -15.89
N LEU A 53 9.56 4.41 -15.47
CA LEU A 53 8.85 3.38 -14.71
C LEU A 53 7.78 2.75 -15.59
N LYS A 54 7.71 1.42 -15.60
CA LYS A 54 6.68 0.63 -16.28
C LYS A 54 5.80 -0.07 -15.26
N ASN A 55 4.62 -0.52 -15.68
CA ASN A 55 3.63 -1.15 -14.81
C ASN A 55 3.21 -0.22 -13.64
N VAL A 56 3.08 1.07 -13.92
CA VAL A 56 2.64 2.09 -12.98
C VAL A 56 1.12 1.99 -12.82
N PRO A 57 0.57 1.73 -11.62
CA PRO A 57 -0.87 1.66 -11.42
C PRO A 57 -1.50 3.05 -11.52
N LEU A 58 -2.63 3.17 -12.22
CA LEU A 58 -3.36 4.42 -12.37
C LEU A 58 -4.29 4.67 -11.17
N VAL A 59 -3.70 4.87 -10.01
CA VAL A 59 -4.41 5.10 -8.75
C VAL A 59 -4.22 6.52 -8.24
N LYS A 60 -5.15 7.02 -7.45
CA LYS A 60 -5.20 8.40 -6.96
C LYS A 60 -3.94 8.84 -6.21
N ASP A 61 -3.35 7.95 -5.41
CA ASP A 61 -2.12 8.23 -4.67
C ASP A 61 -0.92 8.48 -5.63
N VAL A 62 -0.88 7.83 -6.82
CA VAL A 62 0.14 8.09 -7.85
C VAL A 62 -0.03 9.50 -8.43
N PHE A 63 -1.24 9.92 -8.76
CA PHE A 63 -1.48 11.29 -9.24
C PHE A 63 -1.17 12.34 -8.17
N THR A 64 -1.42 12.03 -6.89
CA THR A 64 -1.10 12.93 -5.78
C THR A 64 0.42 13.12 -5.64
N ILE A 65 1.21 12.04 -5.68
CA ILE A 65 2.68 12.19 -5.59
C ILE A 65 3.23 12.87 -6.84
N LEU A 66 2.70 12.61 -8.03
CA LEU A 66 3.14 13.31 -9.26
C LEU A 66 2.86 14.81 -9.19
N THR A 67 1.73 15.22 -8.61
CA THR A 67 1.44 16.64 -8.36
C THR A 67 2.45 17.24 -7.39
N LEU A 68 2.77 16.54 -6.30
CA LEU A 68 3.81 16.99 -5.37
C LEU A 68 5.18 17.10 -6.05
N MET A 69 5.55 16.10 -6.86
CA MET A 69 6.82 16.12 -7.60
C MET A 69 6.90 17.29 -8.58
N GLN A 70 5.78 17.67 -9.22
CA GLN A 70 5.73 18.88 -10.08
C GLN A 70 5.98 20.17 -9.29
N GLU A 71 5.41 20.32 -8.08
CA GLU A 71 5.71 21.46 -7.20
C GLU A 71 7.20 21.52 -6.86
N LEU A 72 7.83 20.35 -6.62
CA LEU A 72 9.26 20.24 -6.32
C LEU A 72 10.16 20.44 -7.55
N GLY A 73 9.59 20.49 -8.77
CA GLY A 73 10.30 20.77 -10.01
C GLY A 73 10.42 19.64 -11.01
N ALA A 74 9.69 18.52 -10.80
CA ALA A 74 9.65 17.43 -11.76
C ALA A 74 8.85 17.78 -13.02
N GLU A 75 9.30 17.24 -14.13
CA GLU A 75 8.56 17.15 -15.40
C GLU A 75 8.28 15.68 -15.67
N TYR A 76 7.04 15.34 -16.05
CA TYR A 76 6.70 13.95 -16.33
C TYR A 76 5.73 13.80 -17.50
N GLU A 77 5.78 12.62 -18.10
CA GLU A 77 4.83 12.12 -19.10
C GLU A 77 4.34 10.75 -18.62
N LEU A 78 3.03 10.57 -18.58
CA LEU A 78 2.39 9.31 -18.24
C LEU A 78 1.55 8.85 -19.43
N ASP A 79 1.96 7.73 -20.03
CA ASP A 79 1.25 7.08 -21.14
C ASP A 79 0.85 5.66 -20.70
N ASN A 80 -0.46 5.44 -20.56
CA ASN A 80 -1.00 4.21 -19.99
C ASN A 80 -0.33 3.89 -18.64
N ASP A 81 0.38 2.76 -18.52
CA ASP A 81 1.10 2.33 -17.33
C ASP A 81 2.62 2.63 -17.38
N SER A 82 3.04 3.50 -18.29
CA SER A 82 4.45 3.91 -18.44
C SER A 82 4.63 5.37 -18.06
N LEU A 83 5.44 5.62 -17.03
CA LEU A 83 5.78 6.94 -16.52
C LEU A 83 7.22 7.29 -16.86
N SER A 84 7.42 8.43 -17.49
CA SER A 84 8.72 9.07 -17.68
C SER A 84 8.79 10.31 -16.79
N ILE A 85 9.72 10.38 -15.84
CA ILE A 85 9.86 11.48 -14.88
C ILE A 85 11.31 11.99 -14.84
N GLN A 86 11.49 13.30 -14.74
CA GLN A 86 12.78 13.93 -14.66
C GLN A 86 12.75 15.16 -13.74
N VAL A 87 13.77 15.30 -12.88
CA VAL A 87 13.94 16.45 -11.97
C VAL A 87 15.29 17.09 -12.24
N LYS A 88 15.40 17.90 -13.32
CA LYS A 88 16.62 18.60 -13.69
C LYS A 88 17.09 19.54 -12.58
N ARG A 89 16.14 20.23 -11.94
CA ARG A 89 16.39 21.19 -10.88
C ARG A 89 15.28 21.16 -9.85
N ILE A 90 15.64 21.10 -8.58
CA ILE A 90 14.71 21.27 -7.47
C ILE A 90 14.28 22.74 -7.44
N ARG A 91 12.97 23.00 -7.57
CA ARG A 91 12.39 24.35 -7.60
C ARG A 91 11.90 24.81 -6.24
N SER A 92 11.52 23.87 -5.39
CA SER A 92 11.05 24.10 -4.02
C SER A 92 11.64 23.07 -3.09
N GLU A 93 12.02 23.47 -1.89
CA GLU A 93 12.41 22.58 -0.78
C GLU A 93 11.21 22.20 0.08
N GLU A 94 10.02 22.77 -0.18
CA GLU A 94 8.81 22.60 0.62
C GLU A 94 7.78 21.72 -0.09
N ALA A 95 7.37 20.66 0.60
CA ALA A 95 6.22 19.82 0.27
C ALA A 95 4.97 20.36 0.97
N SER A 96 3.98 20.83 0.18
CA SER A 96 2.82 21.55 0.71
C SER A 96 1.95 20.73 1.64
N TYR A 97 1.37 21.36 2.67
CA TYR A 97 0.47 20.74 3.64
C TYR A 97 -0.69 20.01 3.00
N GLU A 98 -1.30 20.59 1.97
CA GLU A 98 -2.48 20.02 1.29
C GLU A 98 -2.19 18.64 0.68
N LEU A 99 -1.07 18.51 -0.01
CA LEU A 99 -0.67 17.25 -0.67
C LEU A 99 -0.18 16.20 0.34
N VAL A 100 0.58 16.62 1.36
CA VAL A 100 1.05 15.71 2.41
C VAL A 100 -0.12 15.19 3.25
N ARG A 101 -1.12 16.05 3.55
CA ARG A 101 -2.34 15.63 4.24
C ARG A 101 -3.16 14.63 3.42
N ALA A 102 -3.23 14.81 2.09
CA ALA A 102 -3.96 13.91 1.21
C ALA A 102 -3.31 12.52 1.11
N MET A 103 -1.98 12.46 1.19
CA MET A 103 -1.23 11.22 1.05
C MET A 103 -0.01 11.18 1.98
N ARG A 104 -0.04 10.31 2.99
CA ARG A 104 1.07 10.18 3.96
C ARG A 104 2.41 9.79 3.35
N ALA A 105 2.41 9.02 2.25
CA ALA A 105 3.62 8.63 1.54
C ALA A 105 4.43 9.83 1.02
N SER A 106 3.85 11.05 1.05
CA SER A 106 4.55 12.29 0.75
C SER A 106 5.77 12.55 1.64
N ILE A 107 5.85 11.92 2.83
CA ILE A 107 7.05 11.94 3.70
C ILE A 107 8.29 11.35 3.00
N LEU A 108 8.11 10.51 1.98
CA LEU A 108 9.20 9.87 1.25
C LEU A 108 10.06 10.85 0.43
N VAL A 109 9.58 12.07 0.19
CA VAL A 109 10.40 13.11 -0.47
C VAL A 109 11.42 13.75 0.48
N LEU A 110 11.28 13.58 1.81
CA LEU A 110 12.11 14.20 2.83
C LEU A 110 13.59 13.84 2.66
N GLY A 111 13.90 12.55 2.60
CA GLY A 111 15.28 12.05 2.46
C GLY A 111 15.92 12.45 1.13
N PRO A 112 15.29 12.19 -0.02
CA PRO A 112 15.81 12.58 -1.33
C PRO A 112 16.04 14.09 -1.48
N LEU A 113 15.13 14.93 -1.00
CA LEU A 113 15.33 16.40 -1.00
C LEU A 113 16.53 16.79 -0.17
N LEU A 114 16.62 16.25 1.06
CA LEU A 114 17.74 16.53 1.94
C LEU A 114 19.07 16.08 1.33
N ALA A 115 19.11 14.86 0.79
CA ALA A 115 20.34 14.27 0.24
C ALA A 115 20.86 15.03 -0.99
N ARG A 116 19.96 15.48 -1.88
CA ARG A 116 20.38 16.18 -3.11
C ARG A 116 20.46 17.69 -2.97
N HIS A 117 19.55 18.30 -2.18
CA HIS A 117 19.44 19.76 -2.08
C HIS A 117 20.02 20.34 -0.78
N GLY A 118 20.28 19.50 0.22
CA GLY A 118 20.77 19.92 1.54
C GLY A 118 19.68 20.49 2.46
N LYS A 119 18.46 20.68 1.96
CA LYS A 119 17.30 21.18 2.70
C LYS A 119 16.02 20.49 2.28
N ALA A 120 15.13 20.27 3.26
CA ALA A 120 13.80 19.76 3.01
C ALA A 120 12.82 20.27 4.08
N VAL A 121 11.66 20.73 3.64
CA VAL A 121 10.56 21.18 4.50
C VAL A 121 9.32 20.35 4.12
N VAL A 122 8.92 19.44 4.99
CA VAL A 122 7.81 18.52 4.70
C VAL A 122 6.80 18.63 5.83
N SER A 123 5.54 18.90 5.49
CA SER A 123 4.48 18.94 6.49
C SER A 123 4.38 17.61 7.24
N LEU A 124 4.10 17.66 8.54
CA LEU A 124 3.73 16.46 9.28
C LEU A 124 2.49 15.83 8.64
N PRO A 125 2.51 14.54 8.36
CA PRO A 125 1.33 13.88 7.83
C PRO A 125 0.19 13.95 8.85
N GLY A 126 -0.98 14.42 8.42
CA GLY A 126 -2.18 14.52 9.25
C GLY A 126 -2.57 13.20 9.90
N GLY A 127 -3.49 13.25 10.87
CA GLY A 127 -4.02 12.06 11.55
C GLY A 127 -4.56 11.03 10.54
N CYS A 128 -4.36 9.75 10.83
CA CYS A 128 -4.85 8.65 10.00
C CYS A 128 -6.01 7.96 10.72
N ALA A 129 -7.05 7.56 9.99
CA ALA A 129 -8.19 6.82 10.53
C ALA A 129 -7.77 5.50 11.24
N ILE A 130 -6.66 4.90 10.83
CA ILE A 130 -6.17 3.61 11.33
C ILE A 130 -5.16 3.72 12.51
N GLY A 131 -4.81 4.91 12.99
CA GLY A 131 -3.93 5.10 14.14
C GLY A 131 -2.72 6.02 13.90
N SER A 132 -1.90 6.19 14.94
CA SER A 132 -0.68 6.98 14.89
C SER A 132 0.38 6.30 13.99
N ARG A 133 1.09 7.10 13.22
CA ARG A 133 2.26 6.66 12.45
C ARG A 133 3.37 7.65 12.74
N PRO A 134 4.19 7.37 13.74
CA PRO A 134 5.25 8.29 14.15
C PRO A 134 6.26 8.52 13.01
N THR A 135 6.71 9.76 12.87
CA THR A 135 7.77 10.16 11.92
C THR A 135 9.15 10.18 12.57
N ASP A 136 9.21 9.88 13.86
CA ASP A 136 10.41 9.87 14.71
C ASP A 136 11.51 8.97 14.15
N LEU A 137 11.15 7.78 13.60
CA LEU A 137 12.15 6.89 13.00
C LEU A 137 12.82 7.48 11.75
N HIS A 138 12.09 8.26 10.94
CA HIS A 138 12.67 9.00 9.83
C HIS A 138 13.61 10.09 10.34
N ILE A 139 13.14 10.90 11.30
CA ILE A 139 13.89 12.02 11.89
C ILE A 139 15.17 11.51 12.54
N HIS A 140 15.06 10.51 13.43
CA HIS A 140 16.20 9.92 14.11
C HIS A 140 17.27 9.42 13.12
N GLY A 141 16.85 8.75 12.05
CA GLY A 141 17.78 8.26 11.02
C GLY A 141 18.50 9.41 10.29
N LEU A 142 17.79 10.48 9.93
CA LEU A 142 18.38 11.65 9.29
C LEU A 142 19.35 12.40 10.21
N GLU A 143 19.01 12.55 11.50
CA GLU A 143 19.90 13.13 12.51
C GLU A 143 21.17 12.29 12.68
N LYS A 144 21.08 10.96 12.66
CA LYS A 144 22.24 10.06 12.69
C LYS A 144 23.16 10.26 11.49
N LEU A 145 22.60 10.57 10.31
CA LEU A 145 23.38 10.92 9.12
C LEU A 145 23.98 12.35 9.18
N GLY A 146 23.70 13.11 10.23
CA GLY A 146 24.26 14.45 10.45
C GLY A 146 23.35 15.62 10.06
N ALA A 147 22.07 15.37 9.79
CA ALA A 147 21.11 16.44 9.56
C ALA A 147 20.69 17.13 10.87
N SER A 148 20.43 18.43 10.78
CA SER A 148 19.69 19.18 11.81
C SER A 148 18.20 19.11 11.47
N VAL A 149 17.39 18.56 12.35
CA VAL A 149 15.95 18.43 12.13
C VAL A 149 15.17 19.15 13.22
N ASN A 150 14.24 20.03 12.81
CA ASN A 150 13.37 20.78 13.69
C ASN A 150 11.91 20.56 13.32
N LEU A 151 11.06 20.46 14.36
CA LEU A 151 9.59 20.41 14.17
C LEU A 151 9.03 21.79 14.49
N GLU A 152 8.59 22.51 13.46
CA GLU A 152 8.06 23.88 13.61
C GLU A 152 6.78 24.07 12.82
N HIS A 153 5.77 24.62 13.46
CA HIS A 153 4.47 24.96 12.83
C HIS A 153 3.81 23.79 12.05
N GLY A 154 4.03 22.55 12.51
CA GLY A 154 3.48 21.37 11.85
C GLY A 154 4.31 20.87 10.64
N TYR A 155 5.56 21.36 10.50
CA TYR A 155 6.50 20.92 9.47
C TYR A 155 7.75 20.28 10.09
N ILE A 156 8.29 19.29 9.37
CA ILE A 156 9.63 18.76 9.56
C ILE A 156 10.55 19.61 8.68
N LYS A 157 11.45 20.37 9.33
CA LYS A 157 12.48 21.14 8.64
C LYS A 157 13.82 20.46 8.86
N ALA A 158 14.40 19.91 7.79
CA ALA A 158 15.67 19.22 7.81
C ALA A 158 16.70 19.97 6.97
N GLU A 159 17.90 20.16 7.52
CA GLU A 159 19.03 20.78 6.85
C GLU A 159 20.31 20.00 7.10
N ALA A 160 21.15 19.86 6.08
CA ALA A 160 22.48 19.27 6.18
C ALA A 160 23.45 19.96 5.22
N LYS A 161 24.67 20.25 5.69
CA LYS A 161 25.76 20.67 4.81
C LYS A 161 26.43 19.49 4.14
N SER A 162 26.48 18.37 4.84
CA SER A 162 27.01 17.10 4.41
C SER A 162 26.26 16.01 5.17
N LEU A 163 25.99 14.91 4.54
CA LEU A 163 25.46 13.71 5.19
C LEU A 163 26.56 12.65 5.24
N GLU A 164 26.79 12.12 6.43
CA GLU A 164 27.88 11.17 6.70
C GLU A 164 27.30 9.79 7.02
N GLY A 165 27.83 8.77 6.35
CA GLY A 165 27.43 7.38 6.58
C GLY A 165 27.71 6.94 8.01
N THR A 166 26.81 6.14 8.58
CA THR A 166 26.90 5.65 9.95
C THR A 166 26.07 4.37 10.12
N ILE A 167 26.10 3.81 11.33
CA ILE A 167 25.24 2.67 11.69
C ILE A 167 23.94 3.20 12.29
N ILE A 168 22.81 2.80 11.69
CA ILE A 168 21.47 3.16 12.16
C ILE A 168 20.69 1.86 12.41
N GLU A 169 20.19 1.69 13.62
CA GLU A 169 19.35 0.56 14.00
C GLU A 169 17.94 1.06 14.31
N PHE A 170 16.94 0.52 13.60
CA PHE A 170 15.56 0.85 13.86
C PHE A 170 15.04 0.14 15.11
N GLU A 171 14.42 0.87 16.03
CA GLU A 171 13.78 0.29 17.22
C GLU A 171 12.61 -0.64 16.82
N LYS A 172 11.92 -0.30 15.75
CA LYS A 172 10.82 -1.07 15.14
C LYS A 172 11.00 -1.12 13.64
N LYS A 173 10.60 -2.23 13.02
CA LYS A 173 10.56 -2.33 11.56
C LYS A 173 9.65 -1.23 10.99
N THR A 174 10.14 -0.50 10.00
CA THR A 174 9.45 0.61 9.35
C THR A 174 9.73 0.61 7.86
N VAL A 175 8.68 0.41 7.06
CA VAL A 175 8.80 0.42 5.59
C VAL A 175 9.28 1.79 5.12
N GLY A 176 8.49 2.84 5.38
CA GLY A 176 8.82 4.19 4.93
C GLY A 176 10.12 4.74 5.52
N GLY A 177 10.47 4.38 6.77
CA GLY A 177 11.75 4.74 7.37
C GLY A 177 12.91 4.09 6.63
N THR A 178 12.82 2.79 6.33
CA THR A 178 13.83 2.07 5.56
C THR A 178 13.98 2.68 4.16
N GLU A 179 12.89 2.87 3.43
CA GLU A 179 12.89 3.47 2.09
C GLU A 179 13.54 4.87 2.09
N ASN A 180 13.14 5.72 3.02
CA ASN A 180 13.63 7.09 3.12
C ASN A 180 15.14 7.12 3.40
N LEU A 181 15.61 6.29 4.35
CA LEU A 181 17.04 6.27 4.70
C LEU A 181 17.90 5.57 3.64
N VAL A 182 17.41 4.56 2.94
CA VAL A 182 18.13 3.96 1.79
C VAL A 182 18.33 5.01 0.70
N MET A 183 17.30 5.77 0.37
CA MET A 183 17.40 6.88 -0.60
C MET A 183 18.39 7.94 -0.13
N THR A 184 18.32 8.36 1.13
CA THR A 184 19.21 9.38 1.69
C THR A 184 20.67 8.91 1.70
N ALA A 185 20.92 7.70 2.19
CA ALA A 185 22.26 7.11 2.31
C ALA A 185 22.92 6.89 0.95
N SER A 186 22.17 6.74 -0.13
CA SER A 186 22.71 6.55 -1.48
C SER A 186 23.55 7.74 -1.96
N LEU A 187 23.32 8.96 -1.44
CA LEU A 187 24.11 10.15 -1.73
C LEU A 187 24.93 10.67 -0.53
N SER A 188 24.92 9.98 0.62
CA SER A 188 25.72 10.35 1.80
C SER A 188 27.19 10.00 1.60
N HIS A 189 28.08 10.68 2.30
CA HIS A 189 29.52 10.34 2.28
C HIS A 189 29.79 9.07 3.09
N GLY A 190 30.60 8.16 2.55
CA GLY A 190 31.06 6.98 3.25
C GLY A 190 30.04 5.83 3.23
N GLU A 191 30.02 5.04 4.29
CA GLU A 191 29.24 3.82 4.41
C GLU A 191 28.12 4.00 5.44
N THR A 192 26.90 3.61 5.06
CA THR A 192 25.76 3.51 5.98
C THR A 192 25.35 2.05 6.13
N ILE A 193 25.12 1.61 7.37
CA ILE A 193 24.58 0.29 7.70
C ILE A 193 23.25 0.48 8.41
N LEU A 194 22.15 0.11 7.74
CA LEU A 194 20.83 0.10 8.31
C LEU A 194 20.54 -1.29 8.88
N LYS A 195 20.11 -1.36 10.15
CA LYS A 195 19.77 -2.61 10.84
C LYS A 195 18.29 -2.62 11.23
N ASN A 196 17.73 -3.83 11.36
CA ASN A 196 16.32 -4.08 11.63
C ASN A 196 15.41 -3.44 10.55
N CYS A 197 15.85 -3.52 9.29
CA CYS A 197 15.10 -3.03 8.13
C CYS A 197 13.82 -3.80 7.91
N SER A 198 12.86 -3.17 7.26
CA SER A 198 11.68 -3.84 6.71
C SER A 198 12.05 -4.71 5.52
N LEU A 199 11.45 -5.91 5.46
CA LEU A 199 11.73 -6.93 4.45
C LEU A 199 10.70 -6.95 3.31
N GLU A 200 9.76 -6.00 3.32
CA GLU A 200 8.70 -5.91 2.33
C GLU A 200 9.26 -5.85 0.91
N PRO A 201 8.69 -6.62 -0.04
CA PRO A 201 9.17 -6.65 -1.43
C PRO A 201 9.25 -5.26 -2.08
N GLU A 202 8.44 -4.32 -1.63
CA GLU A 202 8.41 -2.94 -2.10
C GLU A 202 9.71 -2.18 -1.74
N VAL A 203 10.32 -2.49 -0.59
CA VAL A 203 11.64 -1.96 -0.20
C VAL A 203 12.72 -2.50 -1.13
N SER A 204 12.69 -3.82 -1.40
CA SER A 204 13.62 -4.46 -2.34
C SER A 204 13.50 -3.88 -3.75
N ASP A 205 12.27 -3.62 -4.21
CA ASP A 205 11.99 -3.02 -5.53
C ASP A 205 12.58 -1.61 -5.67
N LEU A 206 12.46 -0.79 -4.60
CA LEU A 206 13.14 0.51 -4.54
C LEU A 206 14.67 0.37 -4.61
N CYS A 207 15.24 -0.55 -3.85
CA CYS A 207 16.68 -0.80 -3.87
C CYS A 207 17.15 -1.26 -5.25
N GLU A 208 16.40 -2.10 -5.96
CA GLU A 208 16.70 -2.52 -7.33
C GLU A 208 16.68 -1.34 -8.32
N LEU A 209 15.74 -0.39 -8.18
CA LEU A 209 15.78 0.86 -8.95
C LEU A 209 17.05 1.65 -8.64
N LEU A 210 17.38 1.85 -7.36
CA LEU A 210 18.56 2.61 -6.95
C LEU A 210 19.86 1.97 -7.47
N LEU A 211 19.98 0.64 -7.47
CA LEU A 211 21.11 -0.06 -8.10
C LEU A 211 21.22 0.26 -9.59
N LYS A 212 20.10 0.26 -10.33
CA LYS A 212 20.08 0.64 -11.76
C LYS A 212 20.46 2.11 -11.97
N MET A 213 20.19 2.97 -10.99
CA MET A 213 20.64 4.37 -10.99
C MET A 213 22.13 4.52 -10.64
N GLY A 214 22.81 3.46 -10.23
CA GLY A 214 24.25 3.47 -9.90
C GLY A 214 24.57 3.50 -8.40
N ALA A 215 23.58 3.33 -7.53
CA ALA A 215 23.81 3.18 -6.09
C ALA A 215 24.56 1.88 -5.80
N LYS A 216 25.23 1.83 -4.66
CA LYS A 216 25.98 0.65 -4.18
C LYS A 216 25.29 0.15 -2.91
N ILE A 217 24.45 -0.87 -3.06
CA ILE A 217 23.60 -1.44 -2.00
C ILE A 217 23.81 -2.94 -1.94
N GLU A 218 24.02 -3.47 -0.73
CA GLU A 218 24.13 -4.89 -0.40
C GLU A 218 23.09 -5.25 0.69
N GLY A 219 22.69 -6.52 0.79
CA GLY A 219 21.73 -7.00 1.79
C GLY A 219 20.28 -6.66 1.44
N ILE A 220 19.94 -6.54 0.14
CA ILE A 220 18.56 -6.29 -0.31
C ILE A 220 17.69 -7.49 0.06
N GLY A 221 16.56 -7.23 0.74
CA GLY A 221 15.68 -8.28 1.25
C GLY A 221 16.15 -8.89 2.58
N GLU A 222 17.20 -8.35 3.19
CA GLU A 222 17.72 -8.76 4.50
C GLU A 222 17.44 -7.70 5.57
N GLU A 223 17.50 -8.08 6.84
CA GLU A 223 17.31 -7.15 7.97
C GLU A 223 18.46 -6.12 8.10
N THR A 224 19.57 -6.35 7.41
CA THR A 224 20.71 -5.43 7.37
C THR A 224 20.98 -5.02 5.94
N ILE A 225 20.87 -3.73 5.65
CA ILE A 225 21.18 -3.13 4.35
C ILE A 225 22.44 -2.27 4.51
N ARG A 226 23.44 -2.53 3.65
CA ARG A 226 24.68 -1.79 3.58
C ARG A 226 24.68 -0.92 2.34
N ILE A 227 24.91 0.38 2.50
CA ILE A 227 24.90 1.37 1.42
C ILE A 227 26.25 2.10 1.42
N ILE A 228 26.94 2.11 0.28
CA ILE A 228 28.10 2.98 0.07
C ILE A 228 27.63 4.16 -0.77
N GLY A 229 27.64 5.34 -0.18
CA GLY A 229 27.18 6.53 -0.84
C GLY A 229 28.00 6.87 -2.08
N VAL A 230 27.35 7.42 -3.09
CA VAL A 230 27.95 7.83 -4.35
C VAL A 230 27.78 9.34 -4.56
N LYS A 231 28.64 9.93 -5.39
CA LYS A 231 28.61 11.37 -5.67
C LYS A 231 27.36 11.80 -6.43
N GLU A 232 26.87 10.94 -7.32
CA GLU A 232 25.72 11.19 -8.20
C GLU A 232 25.07 9.88 -8.62
N LEU A 233 23.78 9.94 -8.92
CA LEU A 233 22.99 8.86 -9.46
C LEU A 233 22.55 9.20 -10.88
N GLY A 234 22.50 8.18 -11.75
CA GLY A 234 22.09 8.30 -13.14
C GLY A 234 20.60 8.07 -13.38
N GLY A 235 20.21 8.11 -14.65
CA GLY A 235 18.89 7.68 -15.11
C GLY A 235 18.74 6.16 -15.12
N ALA A 236 17.49 5.67 -15.05
CA ALA A 236 17.23 4.26 -15.07
C ALA A 236 15.87 3.92 -15.70
N SER A 237 15.72 2.67 -16.16
CA SER A 237 14.42 2.08 -16.49
C SER A 237 14.11 0.95 -15.53
N HIS A 238 12.90 0.98 -14.93
CA HIS A 238 12.49 0.01 -13.95
C HIS A 238 11.04 -0.42 -14.18
N ASN A 239 10.75 -1.70 -13.90
CA ASN A 239 9.40 -2.25 -13.97
C ASN A 239 8.91 -2.48 -12.56
N ILE A 240 7.87 -1.78 -12.17
CA ILE A 240 7.26 -1.88 -10.83
C ILE A 240 6.74 -3.29 -10.61
N ILE A 241 7.01 -3.87 -9.46
CA ILE A 241 6.49 -5.19 -9.09
C ILE A 241 4.96 -5.19 -9.04
N PRO A 242 4.31 -6.34 -9.30
CA PRO A 242 2.87 -6.49 -9.14
C PRO A 242 2.42 -6.27 -7.69
N ASP A 243 1.22 -5.73 -7.49
CA ASP A 243 0.67 -5.44 -6.16
C ASP A 243 0.22 -6.73 -5.46
N ARG A 244 1.01 -7.19 -4.48
CA ARG A 244 0.68 -8.36 -3.64
C ARG A 244 -0.57 -8.16 -2.80
N ILE A 245 -0.92 -6.92 -2.46
CA ILE A 245 -2.12 -6.62 -1.66
C ILE A 245 -3.37 -6.69 -2.52
N GLU A 246 -3.32 -6.16 -3.75
CA GLU A 246 -4.39 -6.36 -4.72
C GLU A 246 -4.58 -7.86 -5.03
N ALA A 247 -3.49 -8.58 -5.32
CA ALA A 247 -3.52 -10.01 -5.57
C ALA A 247 -4.17 -10.78 -4.41
N SER A 248 -3.75 -10.51 -3.17
CA SER A 248 -4.32 -11.14 -1.97
C SER A 248 -5.80 -10.84 -1.81
N THR A 249 -6.24 -9.62 -2.14
CA THR A 249 -7.67 -9.24 -2.09
C THR A 249 -8.49 -10.05 -3.08
N PHE A 250 -7.98 -10.28 -4.31
CA PHE A 250 -8.66 -11.14 -5.30
C PHE A 250 -8.61 -12.63 -4.94
N LEU A 251 -7.54 -13.13 -4.29
CA LEU A 251 -7.53 -14.49 -3.74
C LEU A 251 -8.63 -14.66 -2.68
N ILE A 252 -8.79 -13.67 -1.79
CA ILE A 252 -9.87 -13.67 -0.79
C ILE A 252 -11.23 -13.59 -1.47
N ALA A 253 -11.40 -12.76 -2.51
CA ALA A 253 -12.65 -12.68 -3.28
C ALA A 253 -13.05 -14.05 -3.86
N GLY A 254 -12.09 -14.77 -4.44
CA GLY A 254 -12.30 -16.13 -4.96
C GLY A 254 -12.68 -17.13 -3.85
N ALA A 255 -11.97 -17.11 -2.73
CA ALA A 255 -12.26 -17.98 -1.59
C ALA A 255 -13.64 -17.70 -0.98
N LEU A 256 -14.00 -16.41 -0.86
CA LEU A 256 -15.25 -15.94 -0.25
C LEU A 256 -16.49 -16.29 -1.08
N THR A 257 -16.36 -16.29 -2.42
CA THR A 257 -17.50 -16.43 -3.35
C THR A 257 -17.59 -17.84 -3.96
N GLU A 258 -16.99 -18.87 -3.38
CA GLU A 258 -16.90 -20.21 -4.01
C GLU A 258 -16.44 -20.11 -5.48
N GLY A 259 -15.58 -19.12 -5.77
CA GLY A 259 -15.19 -18.71 -7.10
C GLY A 259 -14.10 -19.59 -7.70
N ASP A 260 -13.81 -19.37 -8.98
CA ASP A 260 -12.70 -19.97 -9.73
C ASP A 260 -11.98 -18.85 -10.50
N ILE A 261 -10.95 -18.26 -9.86
CA ILE A 261 -10.26 -17.08 -10.37
C ILE A 261 -8.80 -17.41 -10.65
N VAL A 262 -8.33 -17.01 -11.83
CA VAL A 262 -6.92 -17.02 -12.20
C VAL A 262 -6.36 -15.60 -12.09
N LEU A 263 -5.41 -15.39 -11.19
CA LEU A 263 -4.64 -14.17 -11.10
C LEU A 263 -3.42 -14.27 -12.01
N THR A 264 -3.16 -13.21 -12.79
CA THR A 264 -2.00 -13.10 -13.66
C THR A 264 -1.21 -11.82 -13.34
N HIS A 265 0.04 -11.71 -13.78
CA HIS A 265 0.94 -10.63 -13.44
C HIS A 265 1.12 -10.50 -11.92
N ILE A 266 1.61 -11.57 -11.31
CA ILE A 266 1.93 -11.64 -9.88
C ILE A 266 3.38 -12.09 -9.70
N LYS A 267 3.88 -12.00 -8.47
CA LYS A 267 5.05 -12.76 -8.00
C LYS A 267 4.56 -13.68 -6.89
N ALA A 268 4.46 -14.97 -7.17
CA ALA A 268 3.77 -15.95 -6.33
C ALA A 268 4.39 -16.09 -4.93
N ASP A 269 5.67 -15.82 -4.78
CA ASP A 269 6.44 -15.86 -3.54
C ASP A 269 6.23 -14.65 -2.60
N HIS A 270 5.50 -13.61 -3.06
CA HIS A 270 5.27 -12.41 -2.26
C HIS A 270 4.11 -12.52 -1.25
N PHE A 271 3.34 -13.62 -1.26
CA PHE A 271 2.14 -13.76 -0.41
C PHE A 271 1.90 -15.18 0.13
N ASP A 272 2.98 -15.91 0.39
CA ASP A 272 2.92 -17.29 0.92
C ASP A 272 2.04 -17.42 2.16
N THR A 273 2.18 -16.51 3.12
CA THR A 273 1.38 -16.51 4.35
C THR A 273 -0.12 -16.40 4.08
N ILE A 274 -0.53 -15.61 3.07
CA ILE A 274 -1.94 -15.48 2.68
C ILE A 274 -2.42 -16.77 2.01
N VAL A 275 -1.62 -17.32 1.10
CA VAL A 275 -1.91 -18.58 0.41
C VAL A 275 -2.09 -19.72 1.42
N GLU A 276 -1.22 -19.80 2.42
CA GLU A 276 -1.29 -20.79 3.49
C GLU A 276 -2.59 -20.66 4.29
N LYS A 277 -2.93 -19.45 4.74
CA LYS A 277 -4.17 -19.20 5.50
C LYS A 277 -5.43 -19.51 4.69
N LEU A 278 -5.46 -19.18 3.40
CA LEU A 278 -6.58 -19.49 2.53
C LEU A 278 -6.72 -21.00 2.29
N LYS A 279 -5.61 -21.74 2.14
CA LYS A 279 -5.62 -23.20 2.06
C LYS A 279 -6.17 -23.83 3.34
N PHE A 280 -5.77 -23.37 4.52
CA PHE A 280 -6.32 -23.83 5.79
C PHE A 280 -7.81 -23.48 5.95
N SER A 281 -8.25 -22.37 5.38
CA SER A 281 -9.67 -22.02 5.33
C SER A 281 -10.49 -22.89 4.35
N GLY A 282 -9.85 -23.78 3.59
CA GLY A 282 -10.51 -24.72 2.68
C GLY A 282 -10.42 -24.35 1.20
N ALA A 283 -9.86 -23.21 0.83
CA ALA A 283 -9.66 -22.86 -0.58
C ALA A 283 -8.56 -23.71 -1.21
N LYS A 284 -8.75 -24.12 -2.47
CA LYS A 284 -7.70 -24.75 -3.26
C LYS A 284 -6.94 -23.66 -4.03
N ILE A 285 -5.63 -23.60 -3.85
CA ILE A 285 -4.78 -22.66 -4.54
C ILE A 285 -3.68 -23.41 -5.28
N ASP A 286 -3.69 -23.31 -6.61
CA ASP A 286 -2.76 -23.95 -7.51
C ASP A 286 -1.82 -22.88 -8.12
N LYS A 287 -0.50 -23.05 -7.97
CA LYS A 287 0.49 -22.26 -8.70
C LYS A 287 0.55 -22.79 -10.13
N LEU A 288 0.15 -21.96 -11.10
CA LEU A 288 0.18 -22.33 -12.51
C LEU A 288 1.57 -22.11 -13.12
N ASP A 289 2.20 -20.98 -12.76
CA ASP A 289 3.57 -20.61 -13.05
C ASP A 289 4.03 -19.53 -12.04
N ASP A 290 5.23 -18.96 -12.23
CA ASP A 290 5.77 -17.94 -11.31
C ASP A 290 5.00 -16.62 -11.31
N ASN A 291 4.19 -16.37 -12.36
CA ASN A 291 3.44 -15.14 -12.56
C ASN A 291 1.92 -15.34 -12.50
N SER A 292 1.44 -16.56 -12.18
CA SER A 292 0.02 -16.83 -12.10
C SER A 292 -0.36 -17.85 -11.04
N LEU A 293 -1.48 -17.58 -10.34
CA LEU A 293 -2.12 -18.47 -9.38
C LEU A 293 -3.59 -18.65 -9.73
N ARG A 294 -4.13 -19.82 -9.45
CA ARG A 294 -5.56 -20.10 -9.49
C ARG A 294 -6.07 -20.33 -8.08
N VAL A 295 -7.13 -19.64 -7.70
CA VAL A 295 -7.89 -19.92 -6.47
C VAL A 295 -9.24 -20.51 -6.80
N ILE A 296 -9.59 -21.61 -6.13
CA ILE A 296 -10.92 -22.21 -6.17
C ILE A 296 -11.46 -22.18 -4.74
N GLY A 297 -12.55 -21.44 -4.54
CA GLY A 297 -13.22 -21.33 -3.24
C GLY A 297 -13.88 -22.62 -2.82
N SER A 298 -14.12 -22.78 -1.53
CA SER A 298 -14.82 -23.93 -0.92
C SER A 298 -16.20 -23.51 -0.43
N GLN A 299 -17.18 -24.42 -0.48
CA GLN A 299 -18.49 -24.22 0.14
C GLN A 299 -18.41 -24.14 1.68
N GLU A 300 -17.44 -24.84 2.26
CA GLU A 300 -17.16 -24.82 3.69
C GLU A 300 -15.88 -24.01 3.93
N ILE A 301 -16.04 -22.80 4.45
CA ILE A 301 -14.92 -21.95 4.89
C ILE A 301 -14.68 -22.26 6.37
N LYS A 302 -13.45 -22.66 6.71
CA LYS A 302 -13.05 -22.95 8.10
C LYS A 302 -12.45 -21.70 8.76
N ALA A 303 -12.86 -21.46 10.00
CA ALA A 303 -12.32 -20.37 10.81
C ALA A 303 -10.81 -20.48 10.98
N GLN A 304 -10.11 -19.36 10.86
CA GLN A 304 -8.67 -19.25 11.02
C GLN A 304 -8.32 -18.02 11.85
N ASP A 305 -7.39 -18.20 12.77
CA ASP A 305 -6.79 -17.10 13.50
C ASP A 305 -5.66 -16.47 12.69
N ILE A 306 -5.55 -15.15 12.77
CA ILE A 306 -4.40 -14.40 12.24
C ILE A 306 -3.87 -13.40 13.26
N THR A 307 -2.57 -13.15 13.18
CA THR A 307 -1.90 -12.02 13.84
C THR A 307 -1.13 -11.25 12.79
N THR A 308 -1.43 -9.96 12.65
CA THR A 308 -0.70 -9.12 11.71
C THR A 308 0.74 -8.94 12.17
N SER A 309 1.68 -8.92 11.22
CA SER A 309 3.09 -8.66 11.50
C SER A 309 3.79 -8.18 10.23
N SER A 310 5.01 -7.60 10.39
CA SER A 310 5.84 -7.23 9.27
C SER A 310 6.14 -8.43 8.37
N TYR A 311 6.37 -8.17 7.08
CA TYR A 311 6.74 -9.20 6.11
C TYR A 311 7.95 -10.04 6.60
N PRO A 312 7.94 -11.38 6.42
CA PRO A 312 6.98 -12.19 5.64
C PRO A 312 5.72 -12.64 6.41
N GLY A 313 5.39 -12.04 7.54
CA GLY A 313 4.19 -12.37 8.29
C GLY A 313 2.89 -11.89 7.62
N PHE A 314 1.76 -12.03 8.33
CA PHE A 314 0.46 -11.68 7.79
C PHE A 314 0.32 -10.14 7.66
N PRO A 315 0.15 -9.60 6.44
CA PRO A 315 0.16 -8.16 6.24
C PRO A 315 -1.10 -7.48 6.81
N THR A 316 -0.89 -6.41 7.57
CA THR A 316 -1.98 -5.60 8.14
C THR A 316 -2.92 -5.05 7.05
N ASP A 317 -2.44 -4.85 5.81
CA ASP A 317 -3.25 -4.38 4.67
C ASP A 317 -4.29 -5.40 4.19
N ILE A 318 -4.17 -6.67 4.59
CA ILE A 318 -5.11 -7.75 4.26
C ILE A 318 -5.98 -8.14 5.46
N GLN A 319 -5.74 -7.57 6.63
CA GLN A 319 -6.49 -7.85 7.83
C GLN A 319 -8.00 -7.64 7.64
N ALA A 320 -8.44 -6.49 7.08
CA ALA A 320 -9.85 -6.19 6.89
C ALA A 320 -10.53 -7.10 5.82
N PRO A 321 -9.97 -7.34 4.63
CA PRO A 321 -10.49 -8.34 3.70
C PRO A 321 -10.57 -9.74 4.30
N PHE A 322 -9.57 -10.16 5.07
CA PHE A 322 -9.58 -11.48 5.72
C PHE A 322 -10.63 -11.56 6.83
N THR A 323 -10.85 -10.48 7.59
CA THR A 323 -11.95 -10.38 8.56
C THR A 323 -13.30 -10.62 7.87
N THR A 324 -13.51 -10.04 6.70
CA THR A 324 -14.72 -10.29 5.90
C THR A 324 -14.86 -11.77 5.52
N LEU A 325 -13.78 -12.42 5.08
CA LEU A 325 -13.81 -13.86 4.78
C LEU A 325 -14.24 -14.66 6.02
N MET A 326 -13.70 -14.33 7.20
CA MET A 326 -14.01 -15.04 8.45
C MET A 326 -15.46 -14.84 8.92
N THR A 327 -16.17 -13.80 8.46
CA THR A 327 -17.63 -13.70 8.71
C THR A 327 -18.42 -14.83 8.05
N GLN A 328 -17.89 -15.45 7.00
CA GLN A 328 -18.50 -16.57 6.27
C GLN A 328 -17.94 -17.93 6.66
N ALA A 329 -16.96 -17.97 7.59
CA ALA A 329 -16.34 -19.21 8.05
C ALA A 329 -17.20 -19.91 9.12
N GLU A 330 -17.11 -21.23 9.18
CA GLU A 330 -17.70 -22.00 10.29
C GLU A 330 -16.76 -21.97 11.50
N GLY A 331 -17.28 -21.54 12.64
CA GLY A 331 -16.55 -21.45 13.90
C GLY A 331 -16.20 -20.01 14.31
N THR A 332 -15.19 -19.86 15.14
CA THR A 332 -14.73 -18.57 15.66
C THR A 332 -13.30 -18.30 15.23
N SER A 333 -13.06 -17.11 14.72
CA SER A 333 -11.72 -16.61 14.34
C SER A 333 -11.31 -15.45 15.24
N ILE A 334 -10.03 -15.43 15.63
CA ILE A 334 -9.42 -14.32 16.37
C ILE A 334 -8.47 -13.58 15.42
N ILE A 335 -8.79 -12.33 15.14
CA ILE A 335 -8.00 -11.44 14.29
C ILE A 335 -7.25 -10.47 15.21
N THR A 336 -5.94 -10.64 15.37
CA THR A 336 -5.10 -9.78 16.20
C THR A 336 -4.35 -8.77 15.32
N GLU A 337 -4.53 -7.46 15.59
CA GLU A 337 -3.87 -6.37 14.86
C GLU A 337 -2.76 -5.78 15.73
N THR A 338 -1.50 -6.00 15.35
CA THR A 338 -0.32 -5.57 16.12
C THR A 338 0.41 -4.37 15.51
N ILE A 339 0.03 -3.95 14.30
CA ILE A 339 0.73 -2.88 13.57
C ILE A 339 0.07 -1.52 13.80
N PHE A 340 -1.28 -1.48 13.84
CA PHE A 340 -2.04 -0.23 13.96
C PHE A 340 -3.14 -0.31 15.01
N ASP A 341 -3.12 0.60 15.97
CA ASP A 341 -4.00 0.61 17.16
C ASP A 341 -5.50 0.74 16.86
N ARG A 342 -5.90 1.22 15.69
CA ARG A 342 -7.30 1.53 15.35
C ARG A 342 -7.74 0.96 14.00
N ARG A 343 -7.20 -0.18 13.60
CA ARG A 343 -7.47 -0.72 12.26
C ARG A 343 -8.69 -1.64 12.18
N PHE A 344 -9.70 -1.41 13.03
CA PHE A 344 -10.96 -2.14 13.04
C PHE A 344 -12.17 -1.28 12.64
N SER A 345 -11.96 -0.14 11.98
CA SER A 345 -13.04 0.76 11.55
C SER A 345 -14.09 0.08 10.67
N HIS A 346 -13.69 -0.89 9.84
CA HIS A 346 -14.58 -1.68 8.99
C HIS A 346 -15.53 -2.60 9.77
N VAL A 347 -15.23 -2.94 11.02
CA VAL A 347 -16.03 -3.88 11.82
C VAL A 347 -17.42 -3.32 12.10
N ASN A 348 -17.55 -2.03 12.42
CA ASN A 348 -18.85 -1.42 12.65
C ASN A 348 -19.77 -1.53 11.42
N GLU A 349 -19.21 -1.41 10.23
CA GLU A 349 -19.96 -1.53 8.99
C GLU A 349 -20.29 -2.99 8.63
N LEU A 350 -19.39 -3.94 8.96
CA LEU A 350 -19.70 -5.37 8.88
C LEU A 350 -20.83 -5.78 9.84
N LEU A 351 -20.87 -5.22 11.06
CA LEU A 351 -21.99 -5.40 12.00
C LEU A 351 -23.32 -4.89 11.41
N ARG A 352 -23.31 -3.76 10.68
CA ARG A 352 -24.50 -3.24 9.98
C ARG A 352 -24.99 -4.18 8.88
N LEU A 353 -24.10 -4.92 8.25
CA LEU A 353 -24.43 -5.97 7.28
C LEU A 353 -24.90 -7.27 7.95
N GLY A 354 -24.87 -7.38 9.28
CA GLY A 354 -25.31 -8.56 10.03
C GLY A 354 -24.19 -9.52 10.45
N ALA A 355 -22.92 -9.13 10.35
CA ALA A 355 -21.81 -9.92 10.88
C ALA A 355 -21.88 -9.99 12.42
N ASN A 356 -21.32 -11.06 13.00
CA ASN A 356 -21.20 -11.23 14.45
C ASN A 356 -19.73 -11.09 14.86
N ILE A 357 -19.34 -9.89 15.25
CA ILE A 357 -17.95 -9.53 15.57
C ILE A 357 -17.91 -8.76 16.90
N GLU A 358 -16.98 -9.11 17.78
CA GLU A 358 -16.71 -8.42 19.03
C GLU A 358 -15.26 -7.91 19.03
N ILE A 359 -15.03 -6.65 19.41
CA ILE A 359 -13.70 -6.06 19.52
C ILE A 359 -13.27 -6.05 20.99
N LEU A 360 -12.11 -6.62 21.27
CA LEU A 360 -11.47 -6.67 22.59
C LEU A 360 -10.02 -6.19 22.46
N GLY A 361 -9.78 -4.90 22.70
CA GLY A 361 -8.46 -4.29 22.58
C GLY A 361 -7.93 -4.35 21.14
N ASP A 362 -6.83 -5.07 20.95
CA ASP A 362 -6.16 -5.30 19.68
C ASP A 362 -6.72 -6.51 18.88
N LYS A 363 -7.85 -7.07 19.33
CA LYS A 363 -8.44 -8.28 18.74
C LYS A 363 -9.87 -8.06 18.29
N ALA A 364 -10.22 -8.64 17.14
CA ALA A 364 -11.59 -8.85 16.71
C ALA A 364 -11.92 -10.35 16.77
N ILE A 365 -12.96 -10.69 17.53
CA ILE A 365 -13.49 -12.06 17.63
C ILE A 365 -14.64 -12.18 16.64
N VAL A 366 -14.44 -12.92 15.57
CA VAL A 366 -15.41 -13.12 14.50
C VAL A 366 -16.10 -14.45 14.69
N LYS A 367 -17.41 -14.45 14.94
CA LYS A 367 -18.25 -15.65 15.08
C LYS A 367 -19.03 -15.86 13.79
N GLY A 368 -18.56 -16.77 12.96
CA GLY A 368 -19.24 -17.13 11.69
C GLY A 368 -20.12 -18.39 11.89
N LYS A 369 -20.95 -18.81 10.96
CA LYS A 369 -21.22 -18.22 9.65
C LYS A 369 -22.35 -17.18 9.80
N SER A 370 -22.12 -15.95 9.34
CA SER A 370 -23.12 -14.89 9.38
C SER A 370 -23.91 -14.81 8.07
N LEU A 371 -25.22 -14.63 8.15
CA LEU A 371 -26.06 -14.31 6.99
C LEU A 371 -26.01 -12.81 6.76
N LEU A 372 -25.14 -12.35 5.87
CA LEU A 372 -25.01 -10.94 5.57
C LEU A 372 -26.18 -10.46 4.69
N SER A 373 -26.68 -9.27 4.99
CA SER A 373 -27.73 -8.59 4.22
C SER A 373 -27.28 -7.19 3.79
N GLY A 374 -27.69 -6.77 2.59
CA GLY A 374 -27.35 -5.46 2.05
C GLY A 374 -27.83 -4.32 2.92
N ALA A 375 -27.04 -3.26 3.01
CA ALA A 375 -27.34 -2.04 3.77
C ALA A 375 -26.57 -0.85 3.19
N GLU A 376 -26.94 0.36 3.64
CA GLU A 376 -26.11 1.55 3.42
C GLU A 376 -25.00 1.61 4.46
N ILE A 377 -23.76 1.69 4.02
CA ILE A 377 -22.54 1.65 4.83
C ILE A 377 -21.52 2.69 4.36
N ILE A 378 -20.50 2.95 5.19
CA ILE A 378 -19.50 4.00 4.92
C ILE A 378 -18.09 3.43 4.99
N ALA A 379 -17.33 3.59 3.91
CA ALA A 379 -15.92 3.27 3.92
C ALA A 379 -15.10 4.43 4.51
N THR A 380 -14.27 4.15 5.48
CA THR A 380 -13.46 5.14 6.21
C THR A 380 -12.02 5.22 5.72
N ASP A 381 -11.55 4.19 5.03
CA ASP A 381 -10.21 4.08 4.48
C ASP A 381 -10.16 3.06 3.34
N LEU A 382 -9.02 3.01 2.66
CA LEU A 382 -8.76 2.16 1.49
C LEU A 382 -9.04 0.67 1.74
N ARG A 383 -8.57 0.12 2.86
CA ARG A 383 -8.65 -1.33 3.13
C ARG A 383 -10.01 -1.71 3.70
N ALA A 384 -10.60 -0.83 4.50
CA ALA A 384 -12.00 -0.93 4.90
C ALA A 384 -12.92 -0.95 3.66
N ALA A 385 -12.70 -0.04 2.70
CA ALA A 385 -13.49 0.00 1.46
C ALA A 385 -13.43 -1.33 0.70
N ALA A 386 -12.24 -1.90 0.50
CA ALA A 386 -12.09 -3.19 -0.19
C ALA A 386 -12.80 -4.32 0.57
N ALA A 387 -12.64 -4.38 1.89
CA ALA A 387 -13.31 -5.38 2.74
C ALA A 387 -14.84 -5.29 2.65
N LEU A 388 -15.38 -4.06 2.66
CA LEU A 388 -16.82 -3.81 2.57
C LEU A 388 -17.38 -4.14 1.18
N VAL A 389 -16.60 -3.90 0.11
CA VAL A 389 -16.99 -4.38 -1.24
C VAL A 389 -17.10 -5.90 -1.25
N LEU A 390 -16.09 -6.61 -0.71
CA LEU A 390 -16.13 -8.08 -0.62
C LEU A 390 -17.34 -8.57 0.20
N ALA A 391 -17.65 -7.92 1.33
CA ALA A 391 -18.83 -8.25 2.13
C ALA A 391 -20.13 -8.04 1.34
N GLY A 392 -20.22 -6.92 0.60
CA GLY A 392 -21.37 -6.61 -0.25
C GLY A 392 -21.61 -7.65 -1.36
N LEU A 393 -20.56 -8.30 -1.89
CA LEU A 393 -20.69 -9.35 -2.91
C LEU A 393 -21.49 -10.57 -2.40
N VAL A 394 -21.32 -10.95 -1.13
CA VAL A 394 -21.97 -12.13 -0.51
C VAL A 394 -23.15 -11.77 0.38
N ALA A 395 -23.43 -10.49 0.59
CA ALA A 395 -24.62 -10.02 1.27
C ALA A 395 -25.86 -10.20 0.39
N SER A 396 -27.00 -10.56 0.97
CA SER A 396 -28.27 -10.68 0.25
C SER A 396 -28.87 -9.33 -0.03
N GLY A 397 -29.11 -8.99 -1.28
CA GLY A 397 -29.73 -7.73 -1.69
C GLY A 397 -28.74 -6.62 -2.05
N GLU A 398 -29.18 -5.38 -1.91
CA GLU A 398 -28.41 -4.21 -2.34
C GLU A 398 -27.56 -3.63 -1.20
N THR A 399 -26.28 -3.47 -1.42
CA THR A 399 -25.36 -2.74 -0.54
C THR A 399 -24.92 -1.45 -1.21
N VAL A 400 -25.05 -0.32 -0.52
CA VAL A 400 -24.56 0.99 -0.97
C VAL A 400 -23.43 1.44 -0.07
N ILE A 401 -22.24 1.63 -0.65
CA ILE A 401 -21.03 2.05 0.09
C ILE A 401 -20.72 3.51 -0.25
N SER A 402 -20.85 4.40 0.72
CA SER A 402 -20.36 5.78 0.64
C SER A 402 -18.85 5.83 0.93
N GLY A 403 -18.16 6.85 0.40
CA GLY A 403 -16.70 6.97 0.54
C GLY A 403 -15.91 6.00 -0.36
N ALA A 404 -16.54 5.54 -1.43
CA ALA A 404 -15.93 4.61 -2.39
C ALA A 404 -14.65 5.17 -3.07
N GLY A 405 -14.49 6.49 -3.12
CA GLY A 405 -13.25 7.13 -3.59
C GLY A 405 -11.99 6.76 -2.81
N HIS A 406 -12.14 6.13 -1.63
CA HIS A 406 -11.00 5.53 -0.93
C HIS A 406 -10.40 4.34 -1.69
N LEU A 407 -11.20 3.57 -2.47
CA LEU A 407 -10.70 2.47 -3.30
C LEU A 407 -9.70 2.96 -4.34
N ASP A 408 -9.99 4.10 -4.97
CA ASP A 408 -9.18 4.67 -6.06
C ASP A 408 -7.78 5.08 -5.61
N ARG A 409 -7.55 5.16 -4.31
CA ARG A 409 -6.23 5.44 -3.76
C ARG A 409 -5.24 4.30 -3.96
N GLY A 410 -5.70 3.06 -4.13
CA GLY A 410 -4.81 1.92 -4.17
C GLY A 410 -5.28 0.71 -4.95
N TYR A 411 -6.50 0.71 -5.47
CA TYR A 411 -6.98 -0.33 -6.37
C TYR A 411 -7.34 0.30 -7.72
N GLU A 412 -6.68 -0.16 -8.76
CA GLU A 412 -6.95 0.31 -10.12
C GLU A 412 -8.16 -0.41 -10.69
N LYS A 413 -9.23 0.34 -11.00
CA LYS A 413 -10.45 -0.18 -11.64
C LYS A 413 -11.04 -1.40 -10.92
N PHE A 414 -11.10 -1.34 -9.59
CA PHE A 414 -11.46 -2.48 -8.75
C PHE A 414 -12.83 -3.08 -9.10
N GLU A 415 -13.85 -2.22 -9.25
CA GLU A 415 -15.19 -2.61 -9.66
C GLU A 415 -15.24 -3.19 -11.07
N GLU A 416 -14.47 -2.65 -12.02
CA GLU A 416 -14.41 -3.17 -13.39
C GLU A 416 -13.80 -4.59 -13.40
N LYS A 417 -12.74 -4.80 -12.63
CA LYS A 417 -12.09 -6.10 -12.47
C LYS A 417 -13.05 -7.13 -11.83
N LEU A 418 -13.76 -6.76 -10.76
CA LEU A 418 -14.76 -7.64 -10.13
C LEU A 418 -15.95 -7.92 -11.06
N ASN A 419 -16.43 -6.91 -11.80
CA ASN A 419 -17.50 -7.09 -12.77
C ASN A 419 -17.10 -8.03 -13.91
N SER A 420 -15.83 -7.97 -14.36
CA SER A 420 -15.31 -8.91 -15.37
C SER A 420 -15.30 -10.37 -14.88
N LEU A 421 -15.32 -10.58 -13.56
CA LEU A 421 -15.41 -11.90 -12.92
C LEU A 421 -16.85 -12.32 -12.60
N GLY A 422 -17.86 -11.46 -12.87
CA GLY A 422 -19.28 -11.77 -12.69
C GLY A 422 -19.96 -11.09 -11.50
N ALA A 423 -19.35 -10.09 -10.89
CA ALA A 423 -20.01 -9.21 -9.91
C ALA A 423 -21.02 -8.26 -10.60
N ASP A 424 -21.89 -7.64 -9.82
CA ASP A 424 -22.76 -6.54 -10.24
C ASP A 424 -22.50 -5.34 -9.34
N ILE A 425 -21.54 -4.51 -9.75
CA ILE A 425 -21.08 -3.33 -9.04
C ILE A 425 -21.22 -2.12 -9.97
N LYS A 426 -21.83 -1.04 -9.46
CA LYS A 426 -21.98 0.22 -10.19
C LYS A 426 -21.57 1.40 -9.33
N ARG A 427 -20.78 2.31 -9.90
CA ARG A 427 -20.60 3.65 -9.31
C ARG A 427 -21.86 4.45 -9.51
N LEU A 428 -22.30 5.14 -8.47
CA LEU A 428 -23.41 6.08 -8.53
C LEU A 428 -22.81 7.48 -8.71
N GLU A 429 -23.22 8.17 -9.76
CA GLU A 429 -22.95 9.60 -9.94
C GLU A 429 -23.92 10.37 -9.03
N GLU A 430 -23.41 11.34 -8.23
CA GLU A 430 -24.25 12.29 -7.50
C GLU A 430 -24.67 13.45 -8.41
#